data_f6e5e02a6d145f510fd967acb21227ac
#
_entry.id   f6e5e02a6d145f510fd967acb21227ac
#
_cell.length_a   1.000
_cell.length_b   1.000
_cell.length_c   1.000
_cell.angle_alpha   90.00
_cell.angle_beta   90.00
_cell.angle_gamma   90.00
#
_symmetry.space_group_name_H-M   'P 1'
#
loop_
_entity.id
_entity.type
_entity.pdbx_description
1 polymer ?
#
loop_
_entity_poly.entity_id
_entity_poly.type
_entity_poly.pdbx_seq_one_letter_code
_entity_poly.pdbx_strand_id
1 'polypeptide(L)'
;LLPGMMLPDIELIFADSLTIRFKAQVLYRNMTECDDESCEIVNGLAIIDMDSNEHLKLLSLLHQADNKNSYINTRVEMDALWDFFFETGFIYPKKYAYIQANKEKIKETYWKLYTQNPTIARHFIYQSKGRILAHMAMVRLHENAWLIHHHAARKRSMVRAGLTVLNQIGCFTYDSHRLYSMHMKYLMCYFRPENHFPHSVFGGFNRYAKDQSGCSIDEF
;
A
#
# COMPACT_ATOMS: atom_id res chain seq x y z
N LEU A 1 -24.94 0.51 21.41
CA LEU A 1 -24.44 -0.73 20.83
C LEU A 1 -23.93 -1.66 21.94
N LEU A 2 -24.09 -2.99 21.78
CA LEU A 2 -23.60 -3.97 22.75
C LEU A 2 -22.26 -4.60 22.26
N PRO A 3 -21.29 -4.87 23.16
CA PRO A 3 -20.11 -5.62 22.83
C PRO A 3 -20.44 -6.99 22.19
N GLY A 4 -19.72 -7.36 21.13
CA GLY A 4 -19.99 -8.55 20.33
C GLY A 4 -21.01 -8.37 19.20
N MET A 5 -21.76 -7.27 19.18
CA MET A 5 -22.74 -6.99 18.12
C MET A 5 -22.05 -6.81 16.77
N MET A 6 -22.55 -7.51 15.75
CA MET A 6 -22.09 -7.36 14.36
C MET A 6 -22.87 -6.26 13.66
N LEU A 7 -22.15 -5.39 13.00
CA LEU A 7 -22.68 -4.29 12.19
C LEU A 7 -22.31 -4.58 10.73
N PRO A 8 -23.25 -5.07 9.93
CA PRO A 8 -22.95 -5.59 8.58
C PRO A 8 -22.67 -4.48 7.56
N ASP A 9 -23.12 -3.27 7.84
CA ASP A 9 -22.96 -2.12 6.94
C ASP A 9 -22.85 -0.84 7.78
N ILE A 10 -21.64 -0.27 7.78
CA ILE A 10 -21.35 1.02 8.40
C ILE A 10 -20.86 1.97 7.32
N GLU A 11 -21.38 3.17 7.32
CA GLU A 11 -20.90 4.27 6.48
C GLU A 11 -20.20 5.31 7.35
N LEU A 12 -18.92 5.57 7.04
CA LEU A 12 -18.20 6.75 7.50
C LEU A 12 -18.25 7.82 6.42
N ILE A 13 -18.79 8.97 6.75
CA ILE A 13 -18.90 10.11 5.84
C ILE A 13 -17.85 11.14 6.25
N PHE A 14 -16.88 11.39 5.35
CA PHE A 14 -15.83 12.40 5.52
C PHE A 14 -16.14 13.60 4.64
N ALA A 15 -16.44 14.73 5.23
CA ALA A 15 -16.94 15.88 4.51
C ALA A 15 -18.06 15.48 3.53
N ASP A 16 -18.59 16.35 2.73
CA ASP A 16 -19.78 16.05 1.92
C ASP A 16 -19.56 15.10 0.71
N SER A 17 -18.37 14.52 0.56
CA SER A 17 -18.01 13.86 -0.70
C SER A 17 -17.35 12.48 -0.59
N LEU A 18 -16.87 12.08 0.57
CA LEU A 18 -16.16 10.82 0.73
C LEU A 18 -16.87 9.91 1.73
N THR A 19 -17.46 8.85 1.23
CA THR A 19 -18.08 7.79 2.03
C THR A 19 -17.22 6.53 1.98
N ILE A 20 -16.99 5.91 3.14
CA ILE A 20 -16.32 4.62 3.29
C ILE A 20 -17.25 3.65 3.96
N ARG A 21 -17.46 2.47 3.34
CA ARG A 21 -18.33 1.41 3.82
C ARG A 21 -17.53 0.21 4.30
N PHE A 22 -17.94 -0.37 5.43
CA PHE A 22 -17.28 -1.55 6.00
C PHE A 22 -18.19 -2.33 6.93
N LYS A 23 -17.77 -3.57 7.23
CA LYS A 23 -18.36 -4.41 8.28
C LYS A 23 -17.55 -4.27 9.54
N ALA A 24 -18.23 -4.20 10.70
CA ALA A 24 -17.55 -4.08 11.96
C ALA A 24 -18.19 -4.93 13.05
N GLN A 25 -17.40 -5.16 14.11
CA GLN A 25 -17.87 -5.72 15.36
C GLN A 25 -17.64 -4.72 16.49
N VAL A 26 -18.63 -4.59 17.37
CA VAL A 26 -18.48 -3.79 18.59
C VAL A 26 -17.58 -4.53 19.56
N LEU A 27 -16.43 -3.96 19.92
CA LEU A 27 -15.48 -4.55 20.85
C LEU A 27 -15.79 -4.20 22.30
N TYR A 28 -16.08 -2.91 22.54
CA TYR A 28 -16.38 -2.42 23.88
C TYR A 28 -17.37 -1.27 23.85
N ARG A 29 -17.97 -1.03 25.00
CA ARG A 29 -18.83 0.12 25.28
C ARG A 29 -18.40 0.72 26.60
N ASN A 30 -17.95 1.95 26.59
CA ASN A 30 -17.61 2.73 27.78
C ASN A 30 -18.63 3.85 27.95
N MET A 31 -19.04 4.07 29.20
CA MET A 31 -19.83 5.22 29.58
C MET A 31 -18.89 6.15 30.35
N THR A 32 -18.76 7.38 29.89
CA THR A 32 -18.04 8.41 30.64
C THR A 32 -18.90 8.85 31.82
N GLU A 33 -18.28 9.06 32.98
CA GLU A 33 -19.00 9.55 34.17
C GLU A 33 -19.63 10.91 33.82
N CYS A 34 -20.89 11.05 34.18
CA CYS A 34 -21.71 12.19 33.79
C CYS A 34 -21.70 13.25 34.87
N ASP A 35 -21.37 14.47 34.54
CA ASP A 35 -21.80 15.63 35.30
C ASP A 35 -23.20 16.04 34.79
N ASP A 36 -24.15 15.96 35.64
CA ASP A 36 -25.58 16.33 35.68
C ASP A 36 -26.45 16.42 34.40
N GLU A 37 -25.99 16.50 33.15
CA GLU A 37 -26.91 16.61 32.00
C GLU A 37 -26.54 15.84 30.71
N SER A 38 -25.38 15.23 30.57
CA SER A 38 -25.03 14.45 29.37
C SER A 38 -24.10 13.27 29.60
N CYS A 39 -24.61 12.05 29.41
CA CYS A 39 -23.79 10.85 29.40
C CYS A 39 -23.26 10.59 27.97
N GLU A 40 -21.96 10.59 27.78
CA GLU A 40 -21.36 10.18 26.51
C GLU A 40 -21.08 8.68 26.51
N ILE A 41 -21.54 8.01 25.46
CA ILE A 41 -21.30 6.56 25.27
C ILE A 41 -20.30 6.39 24.13
N VAL A 42 -19.11 5.91 24.47
CA VAL A 42 -18.07 5.58 23.51
C VAL A 42 -18.10 4.09 23.19
N ASN A 43 -18.20 3.73 21.92
CA ASN A 43 -18.10 2.36 21.45
C ASN A 43 -16.84 2.17 20.61
N GLY A 44 -16.05 1.16 20.92
CA GLY A 44 -14.92 0.73 20.08
C GLY A 44 -15.38 -0.29 19.05
N LEU A 45 -15.00 -0.08 17.80
CA LEU A 45 -15.34 -0.96 16.68
C LEU A 45 -14.07 -1.57 16.08
N ALA A 46 -14.11 -2.87 15.76
CA ALA A 46 -13.12 -3.50 14.90
C ALA A 46 -13.70 -3.65 13.49
N ILE A 47 -12.96 -3.21 12.50
CA ILE A 47 -13.29 -3.49 11.10
C ILE A 47 -13.03 -4.97 10.84
N ILE A 48 -14.07 -5.70 10.44
CA ILE A 48 -14.00 -7.13 10.16
C ILE A 48 -13.67 -7.39 8.69
N ASP A 49 -14.30 -6.62 7.80
CA ASP A 49 -14.08 -6.71 6.37
C ASP A 49 -14.56 -5.42 5.68
N MET A 50 -13.98 -5.14 4.52
CA MET A 50 -14.41 -4.07 3.63
C MET A 50 -14.01 -4.40 2.19
N ASP A 51 -14.71 -3.80 1.23
CA ASP A 51 -14.32 -3.88 -0.17
C ASP A 51 -12.92 -3.28 -0.40
N SER A 52 -12.19 -3.81 -1.38
CA SER A 52 -10.83 -3.37 -1.66
C SER A 52 -10.71 -1.90 -2.08
N ASN A 53 -11.75 -1.34 -2.70
CA ASN A 53 -11.78 0.09 -3.06
C ASN A 53 -12.06 0.95 -1.82
N GLU A 54 -12.93 0.50 -0.93
CA GLU A 54 -13.21 1.17 0.35
C GLU A 54 -11.96 1.18 1.24
N HIS A 55 -11.26 0.04 1.30
CA HIS A 55 -9.98 -0.09 1.99
C HIS A 55 -8.92 0.87 1.43
N LEU A 56 -8.84 0.99 0.10
CA LEU A 56 -7.94 1.94 -0.54
C LEU A 56 -8.25 3.40 -0.17
N LYS A 57 -9.52 3.79 -0.17
CA LYS A 57 -9.95 5.13 0.26
C LYS A 57 -9.50 5.43 1.69
N LEU A 58 -9.77 4.50 2.61
CA LEU A 58 -9.38 4.63 4.02
C LEU A 58 -7.87 4.79 4.17
N LEU A 59 -7.08 3.89 3.56
CA LEU A 59 -5.62 3.95 3.63
C LEU A 59 -5.05 5.23 3.02
N SER A 60 -5.62 5.68 1.92
CA SER A 60 -5.19 6.95 1.28
C SER A 60 -5.37 8.13 2.23
N LEU A 61 -6.49 8.19 2.94
CA LEU A 61 -6.73 9.23 3.97
C LEU A 61 -5.73 9.13 5.12
N LEU A 62 -5.54 7.92 5.68
CA LEU A 62 -4.65 7.71 6.82
C LEU A 62 -3.20 8.07 6.45
N HIS A 63 -2.72 7.63 5.29
CA HIS A 63 -1.37 7.95 4.83
C HIS A 63 -1.16 9.43 4.55
N GLN A 64 -2.16 10.12 3.99
CA GLN A 64 -2.07 11.56 3.77
C GLN A 64 -2.16 12.37 5.06
N ALA A 65 -2.91 11.88 6.05
CA ALA A 65 -2.97 12.49 7.37
C ALA A 65 -1.63 12.38 8.12
N ASP A 66 -0.95 11.22 7.99
CA ASP A 66 0.39 11.01 8.55
C ASP A 66 1.46 11.78 7.77
N ASN A 67 1.40 11.74 6.43
CA ASN A 67 2.37 12.40 5.56
C ASN A 67 1.73 12.91 4.26
N LYS A 68 1.55 14.21 4.16
CA LYS A 68 0.93 14.89 3.00
C LYS A 68 1.62 14.63 1.65
N ASN A 69 2.82 14.09 1.64
CA ASN A 69 3.58 13.75 0.43
C ASN A 69 3.46 12.26 0.05
N SER A 70 2.70 11.49 0.82
CA SER A 70 2.48 10.06 0.63
C SER A 70 1.17 9.81 -0.11
N TYR A 71 1.22 9.00 -1.17
CA TYR A 71 0.07 8.72 -2.03
C TYR A 71 -0.03 7.23 -2.34
N ILE A 72 -1.27 6.71 -2.36
CA ILE A 72 -1.58 5.34 -2.77
C ILE A 72 -2.57 5.40 -3.93
N ASN A 73 -2.30 4.71 -5.03
CA ASN A 73 -3.16 4.62 -6.22
C ASN A 73 -3.72 5.97 -6.72
N THR A 74 -2.93 7.02 -6.62
CA THR A 74 -3.29 8.32 -7.18
C THR A 74 -3.00 8.36 -8.67
N ARG A 75 -3.70 9.24 -9.38
CA ARG A 75 -3.34 9.59 -10.75
C ARG A 75 -1.94 10.16 -10.75
N VAL A 76 -1.00 9.42 -11.31
CA VAL A 76 0.36 9.85 -11.55
C VAL A 76 0.47 10.26 -12.99
N GLU A 77 1.15 11.36 -13.23
CA GLU A 77 1.53 11.76 -14.56
C GLU A 77 2.50 10.70 -15.11
N MET A 78 2.08 9.97 -16.17
CA MET A 78 2.80 8.79 -16.65
C MET A 78 4.17 9.12 -17.24
N ASP A 79 4.36 10.30 -17.81
CA ASP A 79 5.67 10.73 -18.29
C ASP A 79 6.62 11.00 -17.13
N ALA A 80 6.17 11.64 -16.06
CA ALA A 80 6.98 11.86 -14.87
C ALA A 80 7.39 10.55 -14.20
N LEU A 81 6.51 9.54 -14.17
CA LEU A 81 6.84 8.22 -13.65
C LEU A 81 7.82 7.48 -14.57
N TRP A 82 7.63 7.60 -15.88
CA TRP A 82 8.54 7.05 -16.88
C TRP A 82 9.96 7.61 -16.73
N ASP A 83 10.11 8.92 -16.69
CA ASP A 83 11.39 9.59 -16.51
C ASP A 83 12.02 9.23 -15.16
N PHE A 84 11.21 9.13 -14.10
CA PHE A 84 11.66 8.69 -12.79
C PHE A 84 12.33 7.30 -12.83
N PHE A 85 11.76 6.33 -13.56
CA PHE A 85 12.34 4.99 -13.66
C PHE A 85 13.68 4.97 -14.41
N PHE A 86 13.85 5.80 -15.40
CA PHE A 86 15.15 5.94 -16.09
C PHE A 86 16.18 6.68 -15.22
N GLU A 87 15.80 7.79 -14.61
CA GLU A 87 16.69 8.58 -13.76
C GLU A 87 17.18 7.82 -12.50
N THR A 88 16.34 6.95 -11.95
CA THR A 88 16.72 6.14 -10.79
C THR A 88 17.56 4.91 -11.14
N GLY A 89 17.69 4.59 -12.43
CA GLY A 89 18.37 3.39 -12.92
C GLY A 89 17.57 2.11 -12.66
N PHE A 90 16.28 2.23 -12.37
CA PHE A 90 15.39 1.08 -12.24
C PHE A 90 15.32 0.29 -13.55
N ILE A 91 15.23 1.01 -14.68
CA ILE A 91 15.40 0.42 -16.02
C ILE A 91 16.88 0.48 -16.38
N TYR A 92 17.49 -0.67 -16.67
CA TYR A 92 18.91 -0.71 -17.00
C TYR A 92 19.18 -0.63 -18.51
N PRO A 93 20.37 -0.19 -18.89
CA PRO A 93 20.74 0.10 -20.29
C PRO A 93 20.46 -1.06 -21.27
N LYS A 94 20.68 -2.30 -20.86
CA LYS A 94 20.40 -3.48 -21.72
C LYS A 94 18.94 -3.61 -22.17
N LYS A 95 18.00 -2.98 -21.45
CA LYS A 95 16.57 -3.03 -21.76
C LYS A 95 16.07 -1.75 -22.46
N TYR A 96 16.89 -0.71 -22.59
CA TYR A 96 16.43 0.60 -23.08
C TYR A 96 15.77 0.51 -24.45
N ALA A 97 16.40 -0.16 -25.42
CA ALA A 97 15.86 -0.26 -26.78
C ALA A 97 14.47 -0.93 -26.79
N TYR A 98 14.33 -2.04 -26.11
CA TYR A 98 13.04 -2.75 -26.01
C TYR A 98 11.97 -1.93 -25.28
N ILE A 99 12.33 -1.37 -24.15
CA ILE A 99 11.43 -0.56 -23.33
C ILE A 99 10.98 0.68 -24.09
N GLN A 100 11.90 1.36 -24.77
CA GLN A 100 11.61 2.56 -25.55
C GLN A 100 10.72 2.24 -26.77
N ALA A 101 10.98 1.13 -27.46
CA ALA A 101 10.13 0.67 -28.57
C ALA A 101 8.71 0.33 -28.15
N ASN A 102 8.48 -0.01 -26.88
CA ASN A 102 7.16 -0.37 -26.33
C ASN A 102 6.62 0.67 -25.34
N LYS A 103 7.18 1.88 -25.33
CA LYS A 103 6.89 2.94 -24.35
C LYS A 103 5.38 3.13 -24.11
N GLU A 104 4.61 3.37 -25.15
CA GLU A 104 3.19 3.69 -25.02
C GLU A 104 2.38 2.51 -24.50
N LYS A 105 2.68 1.29 -24.94
CA LYS A 105 2.03 0.07 -24.40
C LYS A 105 2.33 -0.15 -22.92
N ILE A 106 3.57 0.11 -22.51
CA ILE A 106 3.99 -0.04 -21.11
C ILE A 106 3.29 1.02 -20.26
N LYS A 107 3.26 2.27 -20.68
CA LYS A 107 2.56 3.36 -19.99
C LYS A 107 1.05 3.08 -19.87
N GLU A 108 0.42 2.62 -20.95
CA GLU A 108 -0.99 2.24 -20.94
C GLU A 108 -1.26 1.09 -19.96
N THR A 109 -0.38 0.06 -19.94
CA THR A 109 -0.47 -1.07 -19.01
C THR A 109 -0.36 -0.60 -17.57
N TYR A 110 0.60 0.28 -17.27
CA TYR A 110 0.75 0.88 -15.96
C TYR A 110 -0.49 1.66 -15.52
N TRP A 111 -0.99 2.50 -16.42
CA TRP A 111 -2.18 3.28 -16.15
C TRP A 111 -3.40 2.39 -15.86
N LYS A 112 -3.67 1.39 -16.70
CA LYS A 112 -4.76 0.43 -16.49
C LYS A 112 -4.59 -0.32 -15.17
N LEU A 113 -3.38 -0.78 -14.88
CA LEU A 113 -3.10 -1.61 -13.71
C LEU A 113 -3.28 -0.83 -12.41
N TYR A 114 -2.65 0.33 -12.30
CA TYR A 114 -2.56 1.07 -11.03
C TYR A 114 -3.64 2.14 -10.83
N THR A 115 -4.39 2.50 -11.85
CA THR A 115 -5.46 3.49 -11.71
C THR A 115 -6.86 2.91 -11.91
N GLN A 116 -6.99 1.82 -12.67
CA GLN A 116 -8.29 1.23 -12.99
C GLN A 116 -8.56 -0.10 -12.28
N ASN A 117 -7.52 -0.79 -11.81
CA ASN A 117 -7.64 -2.12 -11.24
C ASN A 117 -7.11 -2.21 -9.79
N PRO A 118 -7.69 -1.44 -8.86
CA PRO A 118 -7.22 -1.39 -7.48
C PRO A 118 -7.41 -2.72 -6.72
N THR A 119 -8.23 -3.64 -7.23
CA THR A 119 -8.42 -4.98 -6.63
C THR A 119 -7.23 -5.90 -6.82
N ILE A 120 -6.38 -5.63 -7.82
CA ILE A 120 -5.25 -6.49 -8.17
C ILE A 120 -3.91 -5.76 -8.18
N ALA A 121 -3.90 -4.44 -8.11
CA ALA A 121 -2.66 -3.67 -8.14
C ALA A 121 -2.71 -2.46 -7.21
N ARG A 122 -1.58 -2.14 -6.64
CA ARG A 122 -1.35 -0.98 -5.78
C ARG A 122 -0.02 -0.34 -6.15
N HIS A 123 0.06 0.98 -6.15
CA HIS A 123 1.34 1.66 -6.12
C HIS A 123 1.38 2.72 -5.04
N PHE A 124 2.54 2.86 -4.45
CA PHE A 124 2.85 3.74 -3.34
C PHE A 124 3.89 4.74 -3.82
N ILE A 125 3.62 6.02 -3.63
CA ILE A 125 4.42 7.09 -4.17
C ILE A 125 4.73 8.09 -3.06
N TYR A 126 5.99 8.49 -2.98
CA TYR A 126 6.38 9.67 -2.25
C TYR A 126 6.73 10.78 -3.24
N GLN A 127 5.96 11.85 -3.18
CA GLN A 127 6.09 12.98 -4.09
C GLN A 127 6.22 14.28 -3.30
N SER A 128 7.13 15.15 -3.69
CA SER A 128 7.28 16.48 -3.11
C SER A 128 7.45 17.51 -4.20
N LYS A 129 6.71 18.62 -4.08
CA LYS A 129 6.74 19.74 -5.07
C LYS A 129 6.55 19.25 -6.51
N GLY A 130 5.59 18.35 -6.73
CA GLY A 130 5.28 17.79 -8.07
C GLY A 130 6.30 16.77 -8.58
N ARG A 131 7.36 16.44 -7.83
CA ARG A 131 8.41 15.51 -8.26
C ARG A 131 8.32 14.19 -7.51
N ILE A 132 8.31 13.09 -8.23
CA ILE A 132 8.35 11.73 -7.65
C ILE A 132 9.75 11.50 -7.09
N LEU A 133 9.83 11.14 -5.81
CA LEU A 133 11.09 10.86 -5.10
C LEU A 133 11.27 9.38 -4.81
N ALA A 134 10.18 8.64 -4.60
CA ALA A 134 10.19 7.19 -4.47
C ALA A 134 8.89 6.58 -4.98
N HIS A 135 8.99 5.35 -5.42
CA HIS A 135 7.89 4.53 -5.91
C HIS A 135 8.11 3.07 -5.54
N MET A 136 7.05 2.39 -5.21
CA MET A 136 7.01 0.94 -5.05
C MET A 136 5.61 0.45 -5.45
N ALA A 137 5.52 -0.75 -5.99
CA ALA A 137 4.26 -1.29 -6.45
C ALA A 137 4.03 -2.70 -5.93
N MET A 138 2.77 -3.10 -5.88
CA MET A 138 2.33 -4.45 -5.59
C MET A 138 1.32 -4.89 -6.63
N VAL A 139 1.37 -6.15 -7.01
CA VAL A 139 0.40 -6.77 -7.90
C VAL A 139 0.01 -8.15 -7.40
N ARG A 140 -1.28 -8.47 -7.44
CA ARG A 140 -1.79 -9.79 -7.15
C ARG A 140 -1.53 -10.71 -8.34
N LEU A 141 -0.49 -11.54 -8.25
CA LEU A 141 -0.09 -12.47 -9.30
C LEU A 141 -0.95 -13.72 -9.36
N HIS A 142 -1.46 -14.13 -8.22
CA HIS A 142 -2.25 -15.34 -8.06
C HIS A 142 -3.39 -15.08 -7.09
N GLU A 143 -4.32 -16.03 -6.96
CA GLU A 143 -5.52 -15.90 -6.15
C GLU A 143 -5.29 -15.30 -4.75
N ASN A 144 -4.24 -15.77 -4.06
CA ASN A 144 -3.92 -15.32 -2.69
C ASN A 144 -2.48 -14.81 -2.53
N ALA A 145 -1.81 -14.46 -3.64
CA ALA A 145 -0.40 -14.10 -3.62
C ALA A 145 -0.15 -12.73 -4.26
N TRP A 146 0.51 -11.86 -3.50
CA TRP A 146 0.91 -10.52 -3.94
C TRP A 146 2.42 -10.44 -4.14
N LEU A 147 2.82 -9.79 -5.21
CA LEU A 147 4.21 -9.50 -5.54
C LEU A 147 4.53 -8.04 -5.27
N ILE A 148 5.55 -7.78 -4.45
CA ILE A 148 6.19 -6.46 -4.34
C ILE A 148 7.17 -6.30 -5.48
N HIS A 149 7.07 -5.20 -6.21
CA HIS A 149 7.95 -4.91 -7.34
C HIS A 149 8.13 -3.40 -7.56
N HIS A 150 8.97 -3.04 -8.55
CA HIS A 150 9.23 -1.66 -8.99
C HIS A 150 9.67 -0.72 -7.85
N HIS A 151 10.51 -1.24 -6.94
CA HIS A 151 11.09 -0.40 -5.91
C HIS A 151 12.17 0.50 -6.50
N ALA A 152 11.94 1.80 -6.49
CA ALA A 152 12.87 2.81 -6.95
C ALA A 152 12.81 4.06 -6.06
N ALA A 153 13.97 4.67 -5.83
CA ALA A 153 14.08 5.92 -5.09
C ALA A 153 15.24 6.77 -5.61
N ARG A 154 15.08 8.09 -5.58
CA ARG A 154 16.15 9.02 -5.94
C ARG A 154 17.25 9.03 -4.88
N LYS A 155 18.50 8.82 -5.30
CA LYS A 155 19.66 8.69 -4.40
C LYS A 155 19.98 9.96 -3.59
N ARG A 156 19.59 11.15 -4.08
CA ARG A 156 19.93 12.46 -3.49
C ARG A 156 18.73 13.12 -2.79
N SER A 157 17.70 12.40 -2.40
CA SER A 157 16.65 13.02 -1.62
C SER A 157 17.12 13.18 -0.16
N MET A 158 17.01 14.38 0.39
CA MET A 158 17.27 14.64 1.83
C MET A 158 16.27 13.88 2.72
N VAL A 159 15.15 13.45 2.16
CA VAL A 159 14.14 12.61 2.79
C VAL A 159 14.44 11.16 2.44
N ARG A 160 14.29 10.27 3.41
CA ARG A 160 14.40 8.82 3.21
C ARG A 160 13.18 8.26 2.45
N ALA A 161 12.90 8.84 1.28
CA ALA A 161 11.69 8.59 0.49
C ALA A 161 11.49 7.09 0.18
N GLY A 162 12.56 6.37 -0.12
CA GLY A 162 12.49 4.91 -0.34
C GLY A 162 12.04 4.13 0.89
N LEU A 163 12.46 4.54 2.09
CA LEU A 163 12.01 3.94 3.35
C LEU A 163 10.54 4.31 3.64
N THR A 164 10.11 5.51 3.27
CA THR A 164 8.71 5.92 3.45
C THR A 164 7.77 5.03 2.63
N VAL A 165 8.05 4.81 1.33
CA VAL A 165 7.20 3.92 0.52
C VAL A 165 7.29 2.45 0.96
N LEU A 166 8.44 2.01 1.49
CA LEU A 166 8.57 0.69 2.09
C LEU A 166 7.69 0.56 3.34
N ASN A 167 7.70 1.57 4.22
CA ASN A 167 6.84 1.60 5.39
C ASN A 167 5.36 1.60 5.02
N GLN A 168 4.96 2.35 4.00
CA GLN A 168 3.59 2.32 3.47
C GLN A 168 3.17 0.91 3.04
N ILE A 169 4.04 0.16 2.36
CA ILE A 169 3.77 -1.24 1.99
C ILE A 169 3.69 -2.13 3.23
N GLY A 170 4.55 -1.91 4.21
CA GLY A 170 4.51 -2.64 5.48
C GLY A 170 3.16 -2.44 6.21
N CYS A 171 2.73 -1.19 6.36
CA CYS A 171 1.43 -0.85 6.94
C CYS A 171 0.28 -1.47 6.11
N PHE A 172 0.30 -1.28 4.79
CA PHE A 172 -0.70 -1.86 3.90
C PHE A 172 -0.79 -3.37 4.05
N THR A 173 0.34 -4.07 4.09
CA THR A 173 0.38 -5.53 4.25
C THR A 173 -0.18 -5.94 5.61
N TYR A 174 0.24 -5.26 6.67
CA TYR A 174 -0.22 -5.53 8.03
C TYR A 174 -1.73 -5.33 8.19
N ASP A 175 -2.28 -4.27 7.60
CA ASP A 175 -3.71 -3.97 7.70
C ASP A 175 -4.55 -4.86 6.78
N SER A 176 -3.99 -5.23 5.61
CA SER A 176 -4.72 -5.96 4.56
C SER A 176 -4.78 -7.48 4.78
N HIS A 177 -3.76 -8.09 5.41
CA HIS A 177 -3.68 -9.56 5.48
C HIS A 177 -4.83 -10.20 6.25
N ARG A 178 -5.51 -9.44 7.11
CA ARG A 178 -6.67 -9.90 7.89
C ARG A 178 -7.99 -9.73 7.16
N LEU A 179 -8.03 -8.92 6.11
CA LEU A 179 -9.24 -8.69 5.33
C LEU A 179 -9.38 -9.77 4.27
N TYR A 180 -10.47 -10.54 4.35
CA TYR A 180 -10.72 -11.63 3.39
C TYR A 180 -10.75 -11.14 1.94
N SER A 181 -11.37 -9.98 1.71
CA SER A 181 -11.49 -9.33 0.39
C SER A 181 -10.14 -9.00 -0.27
N MET A 182 -9.06 -8.90 0.52
CA MET A 182 -7.74 -8.58 0.00
C MET A 182 -6.98 -9.78 -0.57
N HIS A 183 -7.41 -11.01 -0.28
CA HIS A 183 -6.77 -12.23 -0.78
C HIS A 183 -5.23 -12.21 -0.59
N MET A 184 -4.75 -11.76 0.57
CA MET A 184 -3.34 -11.59 0.87
C MET A 184 -2.84 -12.64 1.87
N LYS A 185 -2.61 -13.85 1.36
CA LYS A 185 -2.06 -14.97 2.15
C LYS A 185 -0.54 -15.08 1.98
N TYR A 186 -0.03 -14.79 0.79
CA TYR A 186 1.38 -14.86 0.46
C TYR A 186 1.87 -13.51 -0.08
N LEU A 187 3.07 -13.14 0.35
CA LEU A 187 3.77 -11.95 -0.12
C LEU A 187 5.12 -12.37 -0.69
N MET A 188 5.40 -11.96 -1.92
CA MET A 188 6.61 -12.31 -2.66
C MET A 188 7.35 -11.05 -3.10
N CYS A 189 8.66 -11.16 -3.27
CA CYS A 189 9.50 -10.12 -3.85
C CYS A 189 10.62 -10.74 -4.68
N TYR A 190 10.88 -10.18 -5.86
CA TYR A 190 12.05 -10.51 -6.68
C TYR A 190 13.03 -9.35 -6.66
N PHE A 191 14.28 -9.64 -6.38
CA PHE A 191 15.35 -8.66 -6.46
C PHE A 191 16.66 -9.31 -6.89
N ARG A 192 17.56 -8.50 -7.43
CA ARG A 192 18.91 -8.96 -7.75
C ARG A 192 19.79 -8.85 -6.52
N PRO A 193 20.62 -9.86 -6.21
CA PRO A 193 21.53 -9.81 -5.05
C PRO A 193 22.45 -8.58 -5.05
N GLU A 194 22.87 -8.10 -6.22
CA GLU A 194 23.70 -6.91 -6.35
C GLU A 194 22.97 -5.60 -6.05
N ASN A 195 21.65 -5.62 -5.98
CA ASN A 195 20.86 -4.46 -5.56
C ASN A 195 20.85 -4.37 -4.05
N HIS A 196 21.77 -3.57 -3.51
CA HIS A 196 22.01 -3.46 -2.06
C HIS A 196 20.77 -3.17 -1.23
N PHE A 197 19.86 -2.31 -1.69
CA PHE A 197 18.71 -1.95 -0.89
C PHE A 197 17.73 -3.12 -0.71
N PRO A 198 17.14 -3.71 -1.75
CA PRO A 198 16.26 -4.86 -1.59
C PRO A 198 16.98 -6.08 -0.97
N HIS A 199 18.24 -6.31 -1.28
CA HIS A 199 19.01 -7.38 -0.64
C HIS A 199 19.12 -7.18 0.89
N SER A 200 19.38 -5.95 1.35
CA SER A 200 19.45 -5.64 2.78
C SER A 200 18.08 -5.73 3.45
N VAL A 201 17.04 -5.22 2.81
CA VAL A 201 15.69 -5.17 3.39
C VAL A 201 15.03 -6.55 3.33
N PHE A 202 14.77 -7.07 2.13
CA PHE A 202 14.02 -8.33 1.98
C PHE A 202 14.85 -9.55 2.33
N GLY A 203 16.11 -9.59 1.89
CA GLY A 203 17.03 -10.64 2.28
C GLY A 203 17.37 -10.60 3.77
N GLY A 204 17.50 -9.39 4.35
CA GLY A 204 17.70 -9.19 5.79
C GLY A 204 16.50 -9.69 6.59
N PHE A 205 15.29 -9.31 6.18
CA PHE A 205 14.05 -9.79 6.80
C PHE A 205 13.95 -11.32 6.76
N ASN A 206 14.21 -11.93 5.59
CA ASN A 206 14.18 -13.38 5.46
C ASN A 206 15.19 -14.07 6.39
N ARG A 207 16.44 -13.58 6.46
CA ARG A 207 17.44 -14.11 7.40
C ARG A 207 17.02 -14.00 8.87
N TYR A 208 16.38 -12.89 9.23
CA TYR A 208 15.83 -12.71 10.58
C TYR A 208 14.66 -13.65 10.86
N ALA A 209 13.78 -13.85 9.88
CA ALA A 209 12.60 -14.68 10.01
C ALA A 209 12.82 -16.15 9.64
N LYS A 210 14.06 -16.58 9.33
CA LYS A 210 14.40 -17.92 8.84
C LYS A 210 13.91 -19.05 9.76
N ASP A 211 13.93 -18.80 11.05
CA ASP A 211 13.50 -19.79 12.05
C ASP A 211 12.00 -19.72 12.36
N GLN A 212 11.29 -18.79 11.71
CA GLN A 212 9.84 -18.65 11.80
C GLN A 212 9.21 -19.36 10.58
N SER A 213 8.18 -20.16 10.84
CA SER A 213 7.46 -20.85 9.76
C SER A 213 6.89 -19.86 8.74
N GLY A 214 7.09 -20.14 7.46
CA GLY A 214 6.46 -19.41 6.36
C GLY A 214 7.35 -18.40 5.62
N CYS A 215 8.64 -18.27 5.97
CA CYS A 215 9.60 -17.49 5.18
C CYS A 215 10.56 -18.40 4.43
N SER A 216 10.77 -18.14 3.14
CA SER A 216 11.80 -18.78 2.32
C SER A 216 12.48 -17.81 1.38
N ILE A 217 13.73 -18.10 1.00
CA ILE A 217 14.44 -17.42 -0.07
C ILE A 217 15.05 -18.46 -0.98
N ASP A 218 14.83 -18.28 -2.28
CA ASP A 218 15.40 -19.13 -3.33
C ASP A 218 16.25 -18.26 -4.24
N GLU A 219 17.44 -18.74 -4.60
CA GLU A 219 18.37 -18.11 -5.53
C GLU A 219 18.36 -18.86 -6.86
N PHE A 220 18.23 -18.13 -7.99
CA PHE A 220 18.16 -18.68 -9.34
C PHE A 220 19.31 -18.18 -10.21
#